data_83e6a46019b2190442c66a532d9f9a73
#
_entry.id   83e6a46019b2190442c66a532d9f9a73
#
_cell.length_a   1.000
_cell.length_b   1.000
_cell.length_c   1.000
_cell.angle_alpha   90.00
_cell.angle_beta   90.00
_cell.angle_gamma   90.00
#
_symmetry.space_group_name_H-M   'P 1'
#
loop_
_entity.id
_entity.type
_entity.pdbx_description
1 polymer ?
#
loop_
_entity_poly.entity_id
_entity_poly.type
_entity_poly.pdbx_seq_one_letter_code
_entity_poly.pdbx_strand_id
1 'polypeptide(L)'
;PMDFVLWKPSKDNDPGWDSPWGRGRPGWHLECSVMSEKYLGKNFDIHGGGLDLIFPHHENEIAQSCSNNKTKNFANYWVHNGFVTINKEKMSKSLGNIITISEAVTKYSGEVVRLALLSAHYSQPLDWNEELLKNQERVLNKWYNLYSDQNEITKDDVDEILLDDLNTPGLIAKIHELYNAASKGDDQKKLKFNQACRLIGLFGLTKKEWESTKKKRITISESYIEKKNRGKKKCKK
;
A
#
# COMPACT_ATOMS: atom_id res chain seq x y z
N PRO A 1 -32.97 -1.48 -8.41
CA PRO A 1 -32.60 -1.26 -9.79
C PRO A 1 -31.20 -1.75 -10.01
N MET A 2 -31.07 -2.67 -10.98
CA MET A 2 -29.76 -3.28 -11.31
C MET A 2 -29.10 -2.57 -12.49
N ASP A 3 -29.73 -1.52 -12.99
CA ASP A 3 -29.25 -0.77 -14.14
C ASP A 3 -28.08 0.14 -13.78
N PHE A 4 -27.14 0.29 -14.69
CA PHE A 4 -26.02 1.20 -14.58
C PHE A 4 -25.80 1.99 -15.87
N VAL A 5 -25.18 3.18 -15.73
CA VAL A 5 -25.04 4.12 -16.82
C VAL A 5 -23.93 3.69 -17.79
N LEU A 6 -24.26 3.43 -19.03
CA LEU A 6 -23.28 3.20 -20.13
C LEU A 6 -22.81 4.51 -20.73
N TRP A 7 -23.75 5.43 -21.03
CA TRP A 7 -23.48 6.73 -21.63
C TRP A 7 -24.16 7.83 -20.84
N LYS A 8 -23.41 8.84 -20.38
CA LYS A 8 -23.89 9.91 -19.54
C LYS A 8 -23.96 11.21 -20.35
N PRO A 9 -25.14 11.88 -20.45
CA PRO A 9 -25.25 13.17 -21.14
C PRO A 9 -24.26 14.19 -20.56
N SER A 10 -23.61 14.97 -21.41
CA SER A 10 -22.69 16.04 -21.05
C SER A 10 -23.31 17.39 -21.32
N LYS A 11 -23.12 18.36 -20.39
CA LYS A 11 -23.45 19.77 -20.59
C LYS A 11 -22.36 20.44 -21.46
N ASP A 12 -22.61 21.66 -21.91
CA ASP A 12 -21.69 22.34 -22.83
C ASP A 12 -20.28 22.54 -22.28
N ASN A 13 -20.14 22.71 -20.97
CA ASN A 13 -18.85 22.87 -20.29
C ASN A 13 -18.22 21.54 -19.81
N ASP A 14 -18.93 20.41 -19.95
CA ASP A 14 -18.41 19.09 -19.60
C ASP A 14 -17.67 18.45 -20.78
N PRO A 15 -16.65 17.62 -20.54
CA PRO A 15 -16.13 16.73 -21.58
C PRO A 15 -17.27 15.93 -22.21
N GLY A 16 -17.25 15.78 -23.53
CA GLY A 16 -18.29 15.01 -24.21
C GLY A 16 -18.01 14.84 -25.68
N TRP A 17 -18.57 13.79 -26.25
CA TRP A 17 -18.45 13.40 -27.64
C TRP A 17 -19.82 13.14 -28.22
N ASP A 18 -19.96 13.29 -29.52
CA ASP A 18 -21.20 12.97 -30.24
C ASP A 18 -21.42 11.46 -30.27
N SER A 19 -22.66 11.05 -30.14
CA SER A 19 -23.08 9.65 -30.16
C SER A 19 -24.51 9.52 -30.72
N PRO A 20 -24.95 8.30 -31.08
CA PRO A 20 -26.34 8.06 -31.47
C PRO A 20 -27.38 8.46 -30.40
N TRP A 21 -26.93 8.55 -29.13
CA TRP A 21 -27.75 8.94 -27.98
C TRP A 21 -27.60 10.40 -27.56
N GLY A 22 -26.99 11.21 -28.43
CA GLY A 22 -26.67 12.61 -28.17
C GLY A 22 -25.25 12.80 -27.63
N ARG A 23 -24.89 14.09 -27.40
CA ARG A 23 -23.60 14.48 -26.85
C ARG A 23 -23.47 14.02 -25.39
N GLY A 24 -22.40 13.28 -25.10
CA GLY A 24 -22.20 12.70 -23.77
C GLY A 24 -20.81 12.13 -23.57
N ARG A 25 -20.64 11.39 -22.49
CA ARG A 25 -19.40 10.72 -22.12
C ARG A 25 -19.68 9.29 -21.62
N PRO A 26 -18.72 8.38 -21.69
CA PRO A 26 -18.86 7.03 -21.17
C PRO A 26 -19.17 7.04 -19.66
N GLY A 27 -19.93 6.06 -19.21
CA GLY A 27 -20.06 5.75 -17.79
C GLY A 27 -18.75 5.19 -17.23
N TRP A 28 -18.54 5.32 -15.94
CA TRP A 28 -17.30 4.93 -15.26
C TRP A 28 -16.85 3.48 -15.55
N HIS A 29 -17.79 2.52 -15.54
CA HIS A 29 -17.45 1.12 -15.83
C HIS A 29 -16.98 0.92 -17.28
N LEU A 30 -17.61 1.62 -18.21
CA LEU A 30 -17.27 1.54 -19.64
C LEU A 30 -15.87 2.12 -19.92
N GLU A 31 -15.46 3.15 -19.20
CA GLU A 31 -14.10 3.70 -19.32
C GLU A 31 -13.05 2.62 -19.03
N CYS A 32 -13.20 1.90 -17.91
CA CYS A 32 -12.28 0.85 -17.51
C CYS A 32 -12.32 -0.36 -18.48
N SER A 33 -13.51 -0.78 -18.91
CA SER A 33 -13.67 -1.88 -19.87
C SER A 33 -12.95 -1.59 -21.19
N VAL A 34 -13.14 -0.39 -21.73
CA VAL A 34 -12.52 0.01 -23.02
C VAL A 34 -11.01 0.21 -22.89
N MET A 35 -10.55 0.83 -21.80
CA MET A 35 -9.12 1.05 -21.57
C MET A 35 -8.38 -0.28 -21.37
N SER A 36 -8.96 -1.20 -20.60
CA SER A 36 -8.39 -2.54 -20.38
C SER A 36 -8.26 -3.29 -21.71
N GLU A 37 -9.31 -3.32 -22.53
CA GLU A 37 -9.26 -3.98 -23.84
C GLU A 37 -8.21 -3.35 -24.74
N LYS A 38 -8.12 -2.01 -24.79
CA LYS A 38 -7.20 -1.29 -25.65
C LYS A 38 -5.73 -1.56 -25.35
N TYR A 39 -5.37 -1.67 -24.06
CA TYR A 39 -3.97 -1.77 -23.63
C TYR A 39 -3.54 -3.18 -23.27
N LEU A 40 -4.47 -4.03 -22.81
CA LEU A 40 -4.18 -5.36 -22.28
C LEU A 40 -4.81 -6.48 -23.11
N GLY A 41 -5.75 -6.14 -24.01
CA GLY A 41 -6.49 -7.11 -24.82
C GLY A 41 -7.79 -7.56 -24.18
N LYS A 42 -8.47 -8.50 -24.86
CA LYS A 42 -9.81 -8.98 -24.49
C LYS A 42 -9.85 -9.83 -23.23
N ASN A 43 -8.75 -10.44 -22.89
CA ASN A 43 -8.49 -11.18 -21.66
C ASN A 43 -7.06 -10.89 -21.23
N PHE A 44 -6.83 -10.61 -19.96
CA PHE A 44 -5.53 -10.26 -19.41
C PHE A 44 -5.29 -10.98 -18.06
N ASP A 45 -4.07 -10.88 -17.56
CA ASP A 45 -3.68 -11.72 -16.43
C ASP A 45 -4.28 -11.26 -15.11
N ILE A 46 -4.10 -10.00 -14.71
CA ILE A 46 -4.46 -9.53 -13.38
C ILE A 46 -5.31 -8.26 -13.47
N HIS A 47 -6.47 -8.27 -12.79
CA HIS A 47 -7.28 -7.09 -12.53
C HIS A 47 -7.39 -6.85 -11.03
N GLY A 48 -7.15 -5.62 -10.59
CA GLY A 48 -7.09 -5.31 -9.17
C GLY A 48 -7.86 -4.05 -8.80
N GLY A 49 -8.25 -3.97 -7.52
CA GLY A 49 -8.92 -2.81 -6.97
C GLY A 49 -9.17 -2.92 -5.47
N GLY A 50 -9.93 -1.99 -4.91
CA GLY A 50 -10.41 -2.10 -3.53
C GLY A 50 -11.56 -3.10 -3.42
N LEU A 51 -11.79 -3.64 -2.22
CA LEU A 51 -12.92 -4.52 -1.93
C LEU A 51 -14.28 -3.90 -2.29
N ASP A 52 -14.39 -2.58 -2.24
CA ASP A 52 -15.60 -1.84 -2.63
C ASP A 52 -15.86 -1.81 -4.14
N LEU A 53 -14.87 -2.16 -4.96
CA LEU A 53 -15.01 -2.23 -6.41
C LEU A 53 -15.52 -3.58 -6.89
N ILE A 54 -15.51 -4.63 -6.07
CA ILE A 54 -16.03 -5.95 -6.45
C ILE A 54 -17.44 -5.78 -7.01
N PHE A 55 -18.29 -5.10 -6.27
CA PHE A 55 -19.64 -4.78 -6.68
C PHE A 55 -19.97 -3.31 -6.38
N PRO A 56 -20.54 -2.57 -7.35
CA PRO A 56 -20.98 -3.03 -8.68
C PRO A 56 -19.93 -2.89 -9.79
N HIS A 57 -18.75 -2.28 -9.53
CA HIS A 57 -17.85 -1.81 -10.59
C HIS A 57 -17.27 -2.96 -11.43
N HIS A 58 -16.55 -3.89 -10.81
CA HIS A 58 -15.92 -5.00 -11.52
C HIS A 58 -16.94 -5.97 -12.14
N GLU A 59 -18.06 -6.23 -11.48
CA GLU A 59 -19.14 -7.01 -12.06
C GLU A 59 -19.71 -6.37 -13.33
N ASN A 60 -19.83 -5.05 -13.35
CA ASN A 60 -20.28 -4.31 -14.53
C ASN A 60 -19.23 -4.32 -15.65
N GLU A 61 -17.94 -4.26 -15.33
CA GLU A 61 -16.86 -4.40 -16.31
C GLU A 61 -16.87 -5.80 -16.96
N ILE A 62 -17.05 -6.84 -16.13
CA ILE A 62 -17.18 -8.22 -16.63
C ILE A 62 -18.37 -8.32 -17.58
N ALA A 63 -19.53 -7.82 -17.16
CA ALA A 63 -20.76 -7.87 -17.98
C ALA A 63 -20.56 -7.15 -19.32
N GLN A 64 -19.97 -5.97 -19.33
CA GLN A 64 -19.70 -5.18 -20.54
C GLN A 64 -18.70 -5.88 -21.46
N SER A 65 -17.52 -6.23 -20.91
CA SER A 65 -16.40 -6.73 -21.71
C SER A 65 -16.68 -8.14 -22.24
N CYS A 66 -17.21 -9.04 -21.40
CA CYS A 66 -17.52 -10.40 -21.83
C CYS A 66 -18.66 -10.43 -22.85
N SER A 67 -19.69 -9.60 -22.69
CA SER A 67 -20.78 -9.51 -23.67
C SER A 67 -20.33 -8.96 -25.02
N ASN A 68 -19.52 -7.89 -25.01
CA ASN A 68 -18.99 -7.27 -26.25
C ASN A 68 -18.03 -8.21 -26.96
N ASN A 69 -17.08 -8.79 -26.24
CA ASN A 69 -16.00 -9.60 -26.81
C ASN A 69 -16.37 -11.07 -27.01
N LYS A 70 -17.54 -11.51 -26.53
CA LYS A 70 -17.99 -12.91 -26.53
C LYS A 70 -16.98 -13.84 -25.87
N THR A 71 -16.32 -13.36 -24.82
CA THR A 71 -15.38 -14.11 -24.00
C THR A 71 -16.04 -14.63 -22.73
N LYS A 72 -15.48 -15.69 -22.14
CA LYS A 72 -15.99 -16.22 -20.86
C LYS A 72 -15.39 -15.46 -19.66
N ASN A 73 -14.18 -14.96 -19.81
CA ASN A 73 -13.44 -14.30 -18.74
C ASN A 73 -12.96 -12.91 -19.22
N PHE A 74 -12.96 -11.96 -18.30
CA PHE A 74 -12.38 -10.63 -18.47
C PHE A 74 -10.92 -10.60 -18.01
N ALA A 75 -10.65 -11.11 -16.81
CA ALA A 75 -9.29 -11.31 -16.28
C ALA A 75 -9.13 -12.71 -15.70
N ASN A 76 -7.88 -13.21 -15.65
CA ASN A 76 -7.58 -14.53 -15.13
C ASN A 76 -7.50 -14.54 -13.60
N TYR A 77 -6.95 -13.47 -13.00
CA TYR A 77 -6.79 -13.30 -11.56
C TYR A 77 -7.37 -11.97 -11.10
N TRP A 78 -8.00 -12.00 -9.93
CA TRP A 78 -8.58 -10.83 -9.30
C TRP A 78 -7.90 -10.58 -7.96
N VAL A 79 -7.42 -9.34 -7.75
CA VAL A 79 -6.72 -8.94 -6.52
C VAL A 79 -7.47 -7.78 -5.89
N HIS A 80 -8.02 -7.97 -4.70
CA HIS A 80 -8.79 -6.95 -3.99
C HIS A 80 -8.14 -6.58 -2.68
N ASN A 81 -7.80 -5.28 -2.54
CA ASN A 81 -7.19 -4.74 -1.34
C ASN A 81 -8.22 -4.40 -0.28
N GLY A 82 -7.89 -4.68 0.97
CA GLY A 82 -8.61 -4.15 2.13
C GLY A 82 -8.49 -2.62 2.23
N PHE A 83 -9.29 -2.04 3.11
CA PHE A 83 -9.28 -0.60 3.36
C PHE A 83 -8.18 -0.18 4.33
N VAL A 84 -7.65 1.03 4.11
CA VAL A 84 -6.87 1.73 5.13
C VAL A 84 -7.81 2.68 5.87
N THR A 85 -7.94 2.49 7.18
CA THR A 85 -8.64 3.42 8.07
C THR A 85 -7.64 4.31 8.80
N ILE A 86 -8.06 5.46 9.27
CA ILE A 86 -7.27 6.37 10.08
C ILE A 86 -7.93 6.46 11.45
N ASN A 87 -7.28 5.93 12.48
CA ASN A 87 -7.84 5.85 13.84
C ASN A 87 -9.26 5.23 13.83
N LYS A 88 -9.42 4.12 13.11
CA LYS A 88 -10.68 3.37 12.92
C LYS A 88 -11.77 4.08 12.10
N GLU A 89 -11.50 5.27 11.57
CA GLU A 89 -12.41 5.98 10.68
C GLU A 89 -12.01 5.78 9.23
N LYS A 90 -12.99 5.69 8.32
CA LYS A 90 -12.72 5.57 6.88
C LYS A 90 -11.94 6.80 6.40
N MET A 91 -10.84 6.56 5.68
CA MET A 91 -10.11 7.63 5.01
C MET A 91 -10.97 8.23 3.90
N SER A 92 -11.26 9.54 3.97
CA SER A 92 -12.03 10.22 2.94
C SER A 92 -11.67 11.71 2.82
N LYS A 93 -11.86 12.25 1.61
CA LYS A 93 -11.66 13.69 1.35
C LYS A 93 -12.62 14.57 2.17
N SER A 94 -13.85 14.12 2.35
CA SER A 94 -14.88 14.87 3.10
C SER A 94 -14.56 15.00 4.58
N LEU A 95 -13.89 14.02 5.17
CA LEU A 95 -13.43 14.05 6.56
C LEU A 95 -12.08 14.76 6.73
N GLY A 96 -11.38 15.07 5.63
CA GLY A 96 -10.08 15.74 5.68
C GLY A 96 -8.98 14.93 6.38
N ASN A 97 -9.17 13.61 6.54
CA ASN A 97 -8.26 12.72 7.25
C ASN A 97 -7.32 11.94 6.31
N ILE A 98 -7.19 12.37 5.06
CA ILE A 98 -6.29 11.74 4.10
C ILE A 98 -4.85 12.01 4.51
N ILE A 99 -4.06 10.95 4.58
CA ILE A 99 -2.60 11.01 4.77
C ILE A 99 -1.96 10.54 3.46
N THR A 100 -1.22 11.41 2.81
CA THR A 100 -0.45 11.05 1.62
C THR A 100 0.84 10.32 2.00
N ILE A 101 1.38 9.52 1.09
CA ILE A 101 2.69 8.86 1.30
C ILE A 101 3.77 9.93 1.55
N SER A 102 3.74 11.04 0.81
CA SER A 102 4.68 12.15 0.99
C SER A 102 4.65 12.70 2.42
N GLU A 103 3.45 12.87 3.01
CA GLU A 103 3.32 13.30 4.40
C GLU A 103 3.81 12.23 5.39
N ALA A 104 3.48 10.96 5.15
CA ALA A 104 3.93 9.87 6.01
C ALA A 104 5.46 9.79 6.08
N VAL A 105 6.17 9.89 4.94
CA VAL A 105 7.64 9.81 4.90
C VAL A 105 8.36 11.06 5.41
N THR A 106 7.66 12.18 5.63
CA THR A 106 8.24 13.32 6.35
C THR A 106 8.38 13.05 7.85
N LYS A 107 7.50 12.22 8.41
CA LYS A 107 7.48 11.89 9.85
C LYS A 107 8.25 10.62 10.18
N TYR A 108 8.15 9.61 9.32
CA TYR A 108 8.75 8.29 9.49
C TYR A 108 9.62 7.91 8.29
N SER A 109 10.56 6.99 8.45
CA SER A 109 11.31 6.48 7.29
C SER A 109 10.41 5.67 6.38
N GLY A 110 10.76 5.59 5.08
CA GLY A 110 10.03 4.75 4.13
C GLY A 110 9.93 3.29 4.56
N GLU A 111 10.95 2.76 5.23
CA GLU A 111 10.93 1.39 5.76
C GLU A 111 9.94 1.20 6.92
N VAL A 112 9.76 2.21 7.79
CA VAL A 112 8.72 2.17 8.83
C VAL A 112 7.34 2.18 8.21
N VAL A 113 7.11 3.06 7.23
CA VAL A 113 5.85 3.13 6.46
C VAL A 113 5.59 1.79 5.76
N ARG A 114 6.61 1.23 5.10
CA ARG A 114 6.52 -0.06 4.43
C ARG A 114 6.19 -1.21 5.38
N LEU A 115 6.89 -1.31 6.50
CA LEU A 115 6.64 -2.37 7.49
C LEU A 115 5.24 -2.22 8.11
N ALA A 116 4.75 -1.00 8.31
CA ALA A 116 3.39 -0.76 8.79
C ALA A 116 2.35 -1.26 7.79
N LEU A 117 2.52 -0.99 6.49
CA LEU A 117 1.61 -1.49 5.44
C LEU A 117 1.65 -3.02 5.33
N LEU A 118 2.83 -3.64 5.44
CA LEU A 118 3.01 -5.09 5.36
C LEU A 118 2.56 -5.85 6.62
N SER A 119 2.27 -5.14 7.73
CA SER A 119 1.85 -5.77 8.99
C SER A 119 0.43 -6.35 8.96
N ALA A 120 -0.38 -5.95 7.99
CA ALA A 120 -1.66 -6.57 7.67
C ALA A 120 -1.57 -7.29 6.32
N HIS A 121 -2.37 -8.34 6.15
CA HIS A 121 -2.55 -8.95 4.83
C HIS A 121 -3.19 -7.94 3.88
N TYR A 122 -2.78 -7.90 2.61
CA TYR A 122 -3.26 -6.89 1.66
C TYR A 122 -4.79 -6.87 1.51
N SER A 123 -5.45 -8.00 1.66
CA SER A 123 -6.91 -8.13 1.58
C SER A 123 -7.65 -7.76 2.88
N GLN A 124 -6.93 -7.51 3.97
CA GLN A 124 -7.52 -7.18 5.26
C GLN A 124 -7.47 -5.68 5.55
N PRO A 125 -8.40 -5.14 6.34
CA PRO A 125 -8.35 -3.75 6.78
C PRO A 125 -7.09 -3.47 7.59
N LEU A 126 -6.46 -2.31 7.34
CA LEU A 126 -5.34 -1.79 8.11
C LEU A 126 -5.74 -0.49 8.79
N ASP A 127 -5.65 -0.42 10.13
CA ASP A 127 -5.86 0.83 10.85
C ASP A 127 -4.54 1.60 10.99
N TRP A 128 -4.39 2.63 10.18
CA TRP A 128 -3.25 3.51 10.18
C TRP A 128 -3.33 4.50 11.33
N ASN A 129 -2.47 4.35 12.30
CA ASN A 129 -2.39 5.22 13.47
C ASN A 129 -0.94 5.43 13.93
N GLU A 130 -0.74 6.40 14.81
CA GLU A 130 0.61 6.74 15.28
C GLU A 130 1.24 5.64 16.13
N GLU A 131 0.45 4.85 16.84
CA GLU A 131 0.94 3.74 17.65
C GLU A 131 1.53 2.63 16.77
N LEU A 132 0.84 2.26 15.68
CA LEU A 132 1.34 1.32 14.69
C LEU A 132 2.72 1.76 14.19
N LEU A 133 2.85 3.01 13.74
CA LEU A 133 4.12 3.51 13.20
C LEU A 133 5.25 3.54 14.23
N LYS A 134 4.98 3.96 15.46
CA LYS A 134 5.94 3.91 16.57
C LYS A 134 6.37 2.47 16.89
N ASN A 135 5.44 1.52 16.84
CA ASN A 135 5.75 0.12 17.06
C ASN A 135 6.65 -0.43 15.96
N GLN A 136 6.36 -0.17 14.69
CA GLN A 136 7.22 -0.60 13.57
C GLN A 136 8.60 0.06 13.61
N GLU A 137 8.69 1.32 14.00
CA GLU A 137 9.99 1.98 14.20
C GLU A 137 10.82 1.32 15.31
N ARG A 138 10.19 0.92 16.42
CA ARG A 138 10.89 0.16 17.49
C ARG A 138 11.36 -1.21 17.00
N VAL A 139 10.55 -1.89 16.18
CA VAL A 139 10.92 -3.19 15.58
C VAL A 139 12.14 -3.01 14.68
N LEU A 140 12.11 -2.09 13.73
CA LEU A 140 13.23 -1.82 12.83
C LEU A 140 14.50 -1.39 13.58
N ASN A 141 14.35 -0.59 14.65
CA ASN A 141 15.48 -0.21 15.50
C ASN A 141 16.18 -1.42 16.14
N LYS A 142 15.43 -2.44 16.53
CA LYS A 142 15.98 -3.70 17.03
C LYS A 142 16.62 -4.49 15.91
N TRP A 143 15.93 -4.63 14.77
CA TRP A 143 16.38 -5.42 13.63
C TRP A 143 17.69 -4.90 13.03
N TYR A 144 17.87 -3.58 12.92
CA TYR A 144 19.12 -2.97 12.46
C TYR A 144 20.34 -3.29 13.35
N ASN A 145 20.16 -3.77 14.58
CA ASN A 145 21.30 -4.23 15.40
C ASN A 145 21.93 -5.52 14.85
N LEU A 146 21.15 -6.34 14.11
CA LEU A 146 21.60 -7.57 13.47
C LEU A 146 21.81 -7.41 11.96
N TYR A 147 21.70 -6.18 11.43
CA TYR A 147 21.97 -5.88 10.02
C TYR A 147 23.35 -6.38 9.60
N SER A 148 23.45 -6.93 8.41
CA SER A 148 24.69 -7.38 7.77
C SER A 148 24.68 -7.01 6.30
N ASP A 149 25.84 -6.58 5.76
CA ASP A 149 26.02 -6.27 4.34
C ASP A 149 26.10 -7.53 3.44
N GLN A 150 26.12 -8.72 4.02
CA GLN A 150 26.16 -9.97 3.25
C GLN A 150 24.88 -10.13 2.42
N ASN A 151 25.06 -10.26 1.10
CA ASN A 151 23.99 -10.34 0.10
C ASN A 151 23.82 -11.74 -0.50
N GLU A 152 24.18 -12.79 0.21
CA GLU A 152 23.94 -14.14 -0.29
C GLU A 152 22.44 -14.44 -0.30
N ILE A 153 21.89 -14.64 -1.50
CA ILE A 153 20.50 -15.05 -1.70
C ILE A 153 20.51 -16.58 -1.75
N THR A 154 20.06 -17.22 -0.69
CA THR A 154 19.72 -18.65 -0.72
C THR A 154 18.20 -18.76 -0.92
N LYS A 155 17.78 -19.72 -1.77
CA LYS A 155 16.36 -20.11 -1.81
C LYS A 155 16.01 -20.73 -0.47
N ASP A 156 15.03 -20.19 0.22
CA ASP A 156 14.66 -20.63 1.56
C ASP A 156 13.14 -20.73 1.72
N ASP A 157 12.74 -21.44 2.78
CA ASP A 157 11.37 -21.63 3.27
C ASP A 157 10.57 -20.30 3.44
N VAL A 158 11.26 -19.18 3.39
CA VAL A 158 10.69 -17.80 3.47
C VAL A 158 9.85 -17.48 2.24
N ASP A 159 10.25 -17.96 1.06
CA ASP A 159 9.54 -17.72 -0.19
C ASP A 159 8.17 -18.42 -0.19
N GLU A 160 8.08 -19.61 0.41
CA GLU A 160 6.84 -20.38 0.48
C GLU A 160 5.72 -19.64 1.24
N ILE A 161 6.08 -18.85 2.26
CA ILE A 161 5.10 -18.06 3.01
C ILE A 161 4.47 -16.97 2.13
N LEU A 162 5.25 -16.36 1.24
CA LEU A 162 4.72 -15.35 0.32
C LEU A 162 3.95 -15.96 -0.85
N LEU A 163 4.22 -17.22 -1.21
CA LEU A 163 3.46 -17.96 -2.23
C LEU A 163 2.02 -18.28 -1.73
N ASP A 164 1.78 -18.26 -0.43
CA ASP A 164 0.46 -18.35 0.18
C ASP A 164 -0.21 -16.96 0.19
N ASP A 165 -0.73 -16.56 -0.96
CA ASP A 165 -1.48 -15.31 -1.19
C ASP A 165 -0.81 -14.06 -0.61
N LEU A 166 0.51 -13.92 -0.80
CA LEU A 166 1.32 -12.80 -0.30
C LEU A 166 1.20 -12.60 1.22
N ASN A 167 1.25 -13.67 1.99
CA ASN A 167 1.10 -13.69 3.45
C ASN A 167 2.24 -12.93 4.17
N THR A 168 2.25 -11.61 4.02
CA THR A 168 3.28 -10.74 4.64
C THR A 168 3.23 -10.75 6.17
N PRO A 169 2.06 -10.84 6.87
CA PRO A 169 2.04 -11.00 8.31
C PRO A 169 2.71 -12.29 8.78
N GLY A 170 2.49 -13.41 8.06
CA GLY A 170 3.16 -14.68 8.34
C GLY A 170 4.68 -14.58 8.17
N LEU A 171 5.13 -13.89 7.11
CA LEU A 171 6.55 -13.65 6.91
C LEU A 171 7.15 -12.76 8.00
N ILE A 172 6.47 -11.70 8.43
CA ILE A 172 6.93 -10.83 9.53
C ILE A 172 7.04 -11.63 10.83
N ALA A 173 6.11 -12.52 11.12
CA ALA A 173 6.21 -13.43 12.27
C ALA A 173 7.47 -14.32 12.16
N LYS A 174 7.74 -14.87 10.97
CA LYS A 174 8.96 -15.66 10.70
C LYS A 174 10.23 -14.84 10.87
N ILE A 175 10.25 -13.59 10.43
CA ILE A 175 11.39 -12.67 10.63
C ILE A 175 11.62 -12.44 12.14
N HIS A 176 10.58 -12.31 12.96
CA HIS A 176 10.74 -12.20 14.41
C HIS A 176 11.33 -13.46 15.03
N GLU A 177 10.96 -14.67 14.57
CA GLU A 177 11.57 -15.92 15.03
C GLU A 177 13.06 -15.98 14.67
N LEU A 178 13.40 -15.65 13.42
CA LEU A 178 14.77 -15.60 12.94
C LEU A 178 15.62 -14.58 13.71
N TYR A 179 15.05 -13.38 13.98
CA TYR A 179 15.69 -12.36 14.81
C TYR A 179 16.01 -12.88 16.21
N ASN A 180 15.06 -13.55 16.85
CA ASN A 180 15.23 -14.06 18.21
C ASN A 180 16.32 -15.15 18.28
N ALA A 181 16.41 -16.02 17.29
CA ALA A 181 17.45 -17.04 17.19
C ALA A 181 18.83 -16.40 16.90
N ALA A 182 18.90 -15.50 15.91
CA ALA A 182 20.10 -14.77 15.55
C ALA A 182 20.68 -13.94 16.72
N SER A 183 19.80 -13.36 17.56
CA SER A 183 20.19 -12.59 18.74
C SER A 183 20.87 -13.47 19.82
N LYS A 184 20.72 -14.80 19.76
CA LYS A 184 21.35 -15.78 20.65
C LYS A 184 22.68 -16.29 20.10
N GLY A 185 23.13 -15.78 18.96
CA GLY A 185 24.42 -16.16 18.34
C GLY A 185 24.31 -17.20 17.24
N ASP A 186 23.13 -17.46 16.68
CA ASP A 186 22.96 -18.35 15.53
C ASP A 186 23.25 -17.58 14.23
N ASP A 187 24.44 -17.75 13.68
CA ASP A 187 24.89 -17.04 12.47
C ASP A 187 24.10 -17.46 11.21
N GLN A 188 23.66 -18.72 11.12
CA GLN A 188 22.83 -19.16 10.00
C GLN A 188 21.46 -18.48 10.04
N LYS A 189 20.86 -18.39 11.21
CA LYS A 189 19.59 -17.66 11.38
C LYS A 189 19.75 -16.16 11.15
N LYS A 190 20.94 -15.59 11.49
CA LYS A 190 21.24 -14.19 11.18
C LYS A 190 21.29 -13.94 9.66
N LEU A 191 21.88 -14.84 8.89
CA LEU A 191 21.89 -14.75 7.44
C LEU A 191 20.46 -14.80 6.89
N LYS A 192 19.67 -15.80 7.26
CA LYS A 192 18.27 -15.95 6.84
C LYS A 192 17.41 -14.75 7.27
N PHE A 193 17.61 -14.20 8.45
CA PHE A 193 16.94 -12.99 8.93
C PHE A 193 17.20 -11.80 8.00
N ASN A 194 18.47 -11.54 7.64
CA ASN A 194 18.82 -10.44 6.75
C ASN A 194 18.23 -10.62 5.34
N GLN A 195 18.22 -11.84 4.82
CA GLN A 195 17.60 -12.17 3.53
C GLN A 195 16.09 -11.92 3.55
N ALA A 196 15.40 -12.41 4.57
CA ALA A 196 13.95 -12.22 4.73
C ALA A 196 13.55 -10.73 4.84
N CYS A 197 14.35 -9.93 5.56
CA CYS A 197 14.14 -8.49 5.62
C CYS A 197 14.28 -7.81 4.24
N ARG A 198 15.32 -8.19 3.48
CA ARG A 198 15.54 -7.64 2.13
C ARG A 198 14.48 -8.07 1.14
N LEU A 199 13.99 -9.31 1.23
CA LEU A 199 12.94 -9.83 0.37
C LEU A 199 11.68 -8.94 0.41
N ILE A 200 11.32 -8.43 1.58
CA ILE A 200 10.19 -7.49 1.73
C ILE A 200 10.60 -6.02 1.60
N GLY A 201 11.81 -5.74 1.08
CA GLY A 201 12.28 -4.38 0.80
C GLY A 201 12.63 -3.56 2.03
N LEU A 202 13.07 -4.21 3.10
CA LEU A 202 13.72 -3.60 4.27
C LEU A 202 15.26 -3.67 4.13
N PHE A 203 15.96 -2.96 5.01
CA PHE A 203 17.42 -2.90 4.97
C PHE A 203 17.98 -2.30 3.67
N GLY A 204 17.24 -1.33 3.10
CA GLY A 204 17.73 -0.51 2.00
C GLY A 204 18.78 0.53 2.40
N LEU A 205 18.96 0.74 3.71
CA LEU A 205 19.98 1.57 4.30
C LEU A 205 21.01 0.71 5.03
N THR A 206 22.25 1.19 5.12
CA THR A 206 23.21 0.64 6.06
C THR A 206 22.83 1.01 7.50
N LYS A 207 23.35 0.29 8.48
CA LYS A 207 23.13 0.60 9.90
C LYS A 207 23.50 2.05 10.25
N LYS A 208 24.61 2.55 9.69
CA LYS A 208 25.07 3.93 9.91
C LYS A 208 24.11 4.97 9.32
N GLU A 209 23.61 4.72 8.13
CA GLU A 209 22.60 5.59 7.49
C GLU A 209 21.28 5.57 8.27
N TRP A 210 20.82 4.39 8.72
CA TRP A 210 19.66 4.27 9.57
C TRP A 210 19.77 5.11 10.85
N GLU A 211 20.90 5.03 11.55
CA GLU A 211 21.17 5.82 12.74
C GLU A 211 21.22 7.33 12.45
N SER A 212 21.78 7.73 11.30
CA SER A 212 21.80 9.11 10.85
C SER A 212 20.40 9.66 10.57
N THR A 213 19.51 8.87 9.96
CA THR A 213 18.11 9.29 9.70
C THR A 213 17.35 9.56 11.00
N LYS A 214 17.62 8.82 12.09
CA LYS A 214 17.04 9.08 13.41
C LYS A 214 17.45 10.43 13.98
N LYS A 215 18.75 10.74 13.95
CA LYS A 215 19.27 12.01 14.46
C LYS A 215 18.65 13.21 13.74
N LYS A 216 18.54 13.16 12.41
CA LYS A 216 17.90 14.22 11.62
C LYS A 216 16.43 14.42 12.01
N ARG A 217 15.67 13.36 12.26
CA ARG A 217 14.25 13.45 12.65
C ARG A 217 14.06 14.04 14.04
N ILE A 218 14.90 13.69 15.01
CA ILE A 218 14.88 14.28 16.35
C ILE A 218 15.12 15.79 16.25
N THR A 219 16.12 16.23 15.50
CA THR A 219 16.44 17.66 15.31
C THR A 219 15.28 18.42 14.63
N ILE A 220 14.62 17.84 13.64
CA ILE A 220 13.43 18.44 12.97
C ILE A 220 12.27 18.56 13.96
N SER A 221 12.03 17.53 14.78
CA SER A 221 10.98 17.54 15.80
C SER A 221 11.19 18.63 16.83
N GLU A 222 12.40 18.79 17.33
CA GLU A 222 12.75 19.84 18.30
C GLU A 222 12.58 21.24 17.70
N SER A 223 13.06 21.46 16.47
CA SER A 223 12.89 22.74 15.77
C SER A 223 11.41 23.08 15.49
N TYR A 224 10.58 22.09 15.21
CA TYR A 224 9.14 22.27 15.02
C TYR A 224 8.43 22.62 16.32
N ILE A 225 8.80 21.98 17.43
CA ILE A 225 8.26 22.28 18.76
C ILE A 225 8.66 23.69 19.19
N GLU A 226 9.90 24.10 18.97
CA GLU A 226 10.34 25.48 19.25
C GLU A 226 9.58 26.54 18.43
N LYS A 227 9.39 26.30 17.11
CA LYS A 227 8.60 27.21 16.26
C LYS A 227 7.15 27.33 16.76
N LYS A 228 6.52 26.22 17.14
CA LYS A 228 5.14 26.19 17.64
C LYS A 228 5.02 26.92 18.98
N ASN A 229 6.02 26.80 19.84
CA ASN A 229 6.07 27.49 21.12
C ASN A 229 6.34 29.00 20.98
N ARG A 230 7.16 29.41 20.01
CA ARG A 230 7.36 30.83 19.66
C ARG A 230 6.10 31.49 19.07
N GLY A 231 5.33 30.72 18.25
CA GLY A 231 4.04 31.17 17.72
C GLY A 231 3.00 31.42 18.81
N LYS A 232 2.90 30.53 19.81
CA LYS A 232 1.97 30.69 20.95
C LYS A 232 2.32 31.88 21.87
N LYS A 233 3.61 32.27 21.98
CA LYS A 233 4.02 33.45 22.74
C LYS A 233 3.70 34.78 22.03
N LYS A 234 3.58 34.79 20.69
CA LYS A 234 3.17 35.99 19.94
C LYS A 234 1.68 36.28 19.95
N CYS A 235 0.82 35.28 20.23
CA CYS A 235 -0.61 35.45 20.32
C CYS A 235 -1.12 35.82 21.74
N LYS A 236 -0.21 36.04 22.71
CA LYS A 236 -0.54 36.43 24.11
C LYS A 236 -0.02 37.83 24.48
N LYS A 237 0.20 38.67 23.49
CA LYS A 237 0.47 40.12 23.70
C LYS A 237 -0.58 40.95 22.98
#